data_5bff49419a791c745427788a688d699a
#
_entry.id   5bff49419a791c745427788a688d699a
#
_cell.length_a   1.000
_cell.length_b   1.000
_cell.length_c   1.000
_cell.angle_alpha   90.00
_cell.angle_beta   90.00
_cell.angle_gamma   90.00
#
_symmetry.space_group_name_H-M   'P 1'
#
loop_
_entity.id
_entity.type
_entity.pdbx_description
1 polymer ?
#
loop_
_entity_poly.entity_id
_entity_poly.type
_entity_poly.pdbx_seq_one_letter_code
_entity_poly.pdbx_strand_id
1 'polypeptide(L)'
;MRLVLHRRLILAVVLGLGLWQIGEGLWIPAKAWLAQQLIAQAWDEAIATRRPVPPWPWADTTPVARLIVPALGVDQIVLAHATGRTLAFGPAHLDGSPAPGAAGLSVVSGHRDTSFRFLADVVPGTALRIQRADGTWVDYVIRDIHVVDARTARLPLVGNGPPQLALTTCYPFDAVMPGGPLRLVALAEAVP
;
A
#
# COMPACT_ATOMS: atom_id res chain seq x y z
N MET A 1 -45.70 -32.18 20.64
CA MET A 1 -44.43 -32.72 20.17
C MET A 1 -44.00 -32.10 18.83
N ARG A 2 -44.85 -32.05 17.80
CA ARG A 2 -44.50 -31.51 16.46
C ARG A 2 -44.11 -29.99 16.51
N LEU A 3 -44.81 -29.17 17.27
CA LEU A 3 -44.55 -27.71 17.35
C LEU A 3 -43.15 -27.37 17.94
N VAL A 4 -42.71 -28.15 18.93
CA VAL A 4 -41.37 -27.98 19.55
C VAL A 4 -40.26 -28.37 18.57
N LEU A 5 -40.49 -29.42 17.76
CA LEU A 5 -39.53 -29.86 16.74
C LEU A 5 -39.35 -28.83 15.64
N HIS A 6 -40.45 -28.21 15.15
CA HIS A 6 -40.41 -27.14 14.17
C HIS A 6 -39.65 -25.90 14.66
N ARG A 7 -39.91 -25.47 15.92
CA ARG A 7 -39.18 -24.35 16.53
C ARG A 7 -37.68 -24.61 16.65
N ARG A 8 -37.28 -25.84 17.04
CA ARG A 8 -35.86 -26.23 17.12
C ARG A 8 -35.20 -26.25 15.73
N LEU A 9 -35.92 -26.72 14.71
CA LEU A 9 -35.43 -26.73 13.33
C LEU A 9 -35.23 -25.30 12.79
N ILE A 10 -36.20 -24.42 13.01
CA ILE A 10 -36.10 -23.00 12.62
C ILE A 10 -34.90 -22.34 13.30
N LEU A 11 -34.74 -22.54 14.61
CA LEU A 11 -33.61 -21.98 15.34
C LEU A 11 -32.27 -22.52 14.83
N ALA A 12 -32.17 -23.81 14.50
CA ALA A 12 -30.97 -24.40 13.95
C ALA A 12 -30.63 -23.83 12.56
N VAL A 13 -31.64 -23.64 11.71
CA VAL A 13 -31.47 -23.02 10.38
C VAL A 13 -31.03 -21.58 10.52
N VAL A 14 -31.67 -20.78 11.36
CA VAL A 14 -31.29 -19.37 11.60
C VAL A 14 -29.87 -19.28 12.15
N LEU A 15 -29.52 -20.14 13.12
CA LEU A 15 -28.15 -20.19 13.66
C LEU A 15 -27.13 -20.58 12.58
N GLY A 16 -27.46 -21.59 11.77
CA GLY A 16 -26.59 -22.02 10.67
C GLY A 16 -26.36 -20.92 9.62
N LEU A 17 -27.43 -20.21 9.23
CA LEU A 17 -27.32 -19.07 8.33
C LEU A 17 -26.53 -17.92 8.95
N GLY A 18 -26.72 -17.63 10.23
CA GLY A 18 -25.95 -16.61 10.95
C GLY A 18 -24.46 -16.94 11.00
N LEU A 19 -24.09 -18.19 11.31
CA LEU A 19 -22.70 -18.65 11.31
C LEU A 19 -22.07 -18.60 9.92
N TRP A 20 -22.82 -18.97 8.89
CA TRP A 20 -22.38 -18.82 7.50
C TRP A 20 -22.07 -17.36 7.15
N GLN A 21 -23.00 -16.43 7.43
CA GLN A 21 -22.79 -15.00 7.16
C GLN A 21 -21.57 -14.44 7.89
N ILE A 22 -21.35 -14.86 9.14
CA ILE A 22 -20.16 -14.48 9.91
C ILE A 22 -18.90 -15.05 9.22
N GLY A 23 -18.92 -16.30 8.77
CA GLY A 23 -17.81 -16.93 8.07
C GLY A 23 -17.45 -16.18 6.78
N GLU A 24 -18.43 -15.84 5.97
CA GLU A 24 -18.23 -15.02 4.76
C GLU A 24 -17.67 -13.63 5.08
N GLY A 25 -18.20 -12.97 6.12
CA GLY A 25 -17.75 -11.66 6.56
C GLY A 25 -16.29 -11.65 7.06
N LEU A 26 -15.84 -12.73 7.70
CA LEU A 26 -14.47 -12.86 8.22
C LEU A 26 -13.46 -13.34 7.18
N TRP A 27 -13.89 -13.93 6.08
CA TRP A 27 -13.02 -14.53 5.07
C TRP A 27 -12.12 -13.50 4.37
N ILE A 28 -12.68 -12.33 3.99
CA ILE A 28 -11.93 -11.27 3.30
C ILE A 28 -10.86 -10.66 4.22
N PRO A 29 -11.18 -10.19 5.44
CA PRO A 29 -10.17 -9.66 6.35
C PRO A 29 -9.12 -10.70 6.75
N ALA A 30 -9.49 -11.97 6.91
CA ALA A 30 -8.53 -13.03 7.21
C ALA A 30 -7.49 -13.22 6.08
N LYS A 31 -7.95 -13.23 4.82
CA LYS A 31 -7.05 -13.29 3.66
C LYS A 31 -6.16 -12.03 3.56
N ALA A 32 -6.71 -10.86 3.80
CA ALA A 32 -5.95 -9.62 3.78
C ALA A 32 -4.86 -9.63 4.86
N TRP A 33 -5.20 -10.05 6.08
CA TRP A 33 -4.22 -10.19 7.16
C TRP A 33 -3.12 -11.20 6.80
N LEU A 34 -3.48 -12.38 6.28
CA LEU A 34 -2.50 -13.40 5.86
C LEU A 34 -1.58 -12.86 4.77
N ALA A 35 -2.12 -12.14 3.78
CA ALA A 35 -1.32 -11.53 2.72
C ALA A 35 -0.28 -10.55 3.28
N GLN A 36 -0.64 -9.72 4.28
CA GLN A 36 0.30 -8.81 4.93
C GLN A 36 1.42 -9.56 5.68
N GLN A 37 1.09 -10.68 6.36
CA GLN A 37 2.11 -11.50 7.01
C GLN A 37 3.08 -12.11 6.00
N LEU A 38 2.57 -12.64 4.88
CA LEU A 38 3.41 -13.22 3.82
C LEU A 38 4.28 -12.17 3.14
N ILE A 39 3.76 -10.95 2.91
CA ILE A 39 4.53 -9.83 2.37
C ILE A 39 5.65 -9.42 3.33
N ALA A 40 5.36 -9.34 4.63
CA ALA A 40 6.38 -9.01 5.64
C ALA A 40 7.48 -10.08 5.71
N GLN A 41 7.11 -11.37 5.70
CA GLN A 41 8.07 -12.47 5.66
C GLN A 41 8.94 -12.44 4.39
N ALA A 42 8.32 -12.21 3.23
CA ALA A 42 9.05 -12.08 1.97
C ALA A 42 10.02 -10.89 1.98
N TRP A 43 9.66 -9.78 2.66
CA TRP A 43 10.55 -8.65 2.86
C TRP A 43 11.75 -9.01 3.73
N ASP A 44 11.54 -9.63 4.87
CA ASP A 44 12.61 -10.03 5.79
C ASP A 44 13.58 -11.02 5.11
N GLU A 45 13.04 -11.97 4.34
CA GLU A 45 13.85 -12.91 3.56
C GLU A 45 14.61 -12.22 2.42
N ALA A 46 13.98 -11.24 1.74
CA ALA A 46 14.64 -10.46 0.69
C ALA A 46 15.82 -9.65 1.23
N ILE A 47 15.69 -9.04 2.41
CA ILE A 47 16.80 -8.36 3.10
C ILE A 47 17.92 -9.36 3.45
N ALA A 48 17.57 -10.52 4.01
CA ALA A 48 18.54 -11.50 4.46
C ALA A 48 19.31 -12.15 3.29
N THR A 49 18.64 -12.43 2.19
CA THR A 49 19.22 -13.11 1.01
C THR A 49 19.74 -12.15 -0.06
N ARG A 50 19.38 -10.85 0.02
CA ARG A 50 19.63 -9.83 -1.02
C ARG A 50 19.09 -10.23 -2.38
N ARG A 51 17.95 -10.91 -2.40
CA ARG A 51 17.26 -11.36 -3.62
C ARG A 51 15.78 -11.03 -3.52
N PRO A 52 15.11 -10.68 -4.64
CA PRO A 52 13.67 -10.55 -4.65
C PRO A 52 13.00 -11.88 -4.25
N VAL A 53 12.09 -11.83 -3.30
CA VAL A 53 11.33 -12.99 -2.81
C VAL A 53 9.85 -12.72 -3.03
N PRO A 54 9.12 -13.52 -3.82
CA PRO A 54 7.69 -13.37 -3.96
C PRO A 54 6.97 -13.81 -2.67
N PRO A 55 5.92 -13.09 -2.22
CA PRO A 55 5.22 -13.41 -0.97
C PRO A 55 4.46 -14.75 -1.02
N TRP A 56 4.14 -15.27 -2.19
CA TRP A 56 3.59 -16.60 -2.44
C TRP A 56 3.99 -17.09 -3.84
N PRO A 57 3.95 -18.42 -4.11
CA PRO A 57 4.53 -18.99 -5.35
C PRO A 57 3.97 -18.47 -6.68
N TRP A 58 2.76 -17.93 -6.67
CA TRP A 58 2.10 -17.37 -7.87
C TRP A 58 1.93 -15.85 -7.79
N ALA A 59 2.68 -15.18 -6.90
CA ALA A 59 2.66 -13.73 -6.82
C ALA A 59 3.35 -13.14 -8.05
N ASP A 60 2.73 -12.10 -8.61
CA ASP A 60 3.25 -11.31 -9.73
C ASP A 60 3.97 -10.03 -9.25
N THR A 61 4.31 -9.98 -7.97
CA THR A 61 5.01 -8.86 -7.33
C THR A 61 5.98 -9.36 -6.25
N THR A 62 6.92 -8.53 -5.88
CA THR A 62 7.87 -8.74 -4.78
C THR A 62 8.00 -7.48 -3.94
N PRO A 63 8.31 -7.57 -2.64
CA PRO A 63 8.71 -6.42 -1.84
C PRO A 63 9.96 -5.74 -2.40
N VAL A 64 9.97 -4.41 -2.48
CA VAL A 64 11.12 -3.62 -3.00
C VAL A 64 11.62 -2.57 -2.02
N ALA A 65 10.80 -2.15 -1.06
CA ALA A 65 11.17 -1.19 -0.03
C ALA A 65 10.22 -1.29 1.16
N ARG A 66 10.60 -0.68 2.30
CA ARG A 66 9.71 -0.43 3.44
C ARG A 66 9.60 1.07 3.66
N LEU A 67 8.37 1.57 3.72
CA LEU A 67 8.04 2.98 3.95
C LEU A 67 7.58 3.16 5.39
N ILE A 68 8.23 4.09 6.11
CA ILE A 68 7.84 4.47 7.46
C ILE A 68 7.56 5.97 7.50
N VAL A 69 6.42 6.37 8.10
CA VAL A 69 6.12 7.75 8.47
C VAL A 69 5.84 7.79 9.97
N PRO A 70 6.86 8.04 10.80
CA PRO A 70 6.77 7.84 12.26
C PRO A 70 5.67 8.69 12.90
N ALA A 71 5.54 9.95 12.49
CA ALA A 71 4.56 10.89 13.05
C ALA A 71 3.10 10.45 12.83
N LEU A 72 2.84 9.60 11.83
CA LEU A 72 1.50 9.11 11.48
C LEU A 72 1.33 7.61 11.77
N GLY A 73 2.32 6.97 12.42
CA GLY A 73 2.27 5.54 12.74
C GLY A 73 2.23 4.61 11.51
N VAL A 74 2.72 5.08 10.36
CA VAL A 74 2.74 4.33 9.12
C VAL A 74 3.98 3.46 9.03
N ASP A 75 3.79 2.18 8.74
CA ASP A 75 4.84 1.20 8.47
C ASP A 75 4.31 0.21 7.43
N GLN A 76 4.78 0.31 6.20
CA GLN A 76 4.23 -0.43 5.06
C GLN A 76 5.34 -0.95 4.15
N ILE A 77 5.16 -2.14 3.62
CA ILE A 77 6.03 -2.69 2.58
C ILE A 77 5.57 -2.17 1.21
N VAL A 78 6.49 -1.62 0.45
CA VAL A 78 6.29 -1.19 -0.93
C VAL A 78 6.56 -2.37 -1.86
N LEU A 79 5.61 -2.66 -2.72
CA LEU A 79 5.65 -3.75 -3.68
C LEU A 79 6.18 -3.30 -5.04
N ALA A 80 6.69 -4.22 -5.84
CA ALA A 80 7.03 -3.96 -7.24
C ALA A 80 5.76 -3.84 -8.09
N HIS A 81 5.87 -3.12 -9.21
CA HIS A 81 4.83 -3.03 -10.25
C HIS A 81 3.51 -2.44 -9.75
N ALA A 82 3.34 -1.12 -9.90
CA ALA A 82 2.13 -0.38 -9.48
C ALA A 82 0.92 -0.70 -10.38
N THR A 83 0.51 -1.97 -10.44
CA THR A 83 -0.70 -2.44 -11.12
C THR A 83 -1.92 -2.40 -10.19
N GLY A 84 -3.14 -2.40 -10.77
CA GLY A 84 -4.36 -2.46 -9.95
C GLY A 84 -4.43 -3.69 -9.04
N ARG A 85 -3.83 -4.82 -9.45
CA ARG A 85 -3.75 -6.05 -8.66
C ARG A 85 -2.79 -5.89 -7.48
N THR A 86 -1.59 -5.36 -7.72
CA THR A 86 -0.59 -5.14 -6.68
C THR A 86 -1.06 -4.13 -5.63
N LEU A 87 -1.68 -3.04 -6.09
CA LEU A 87 -2.19 -1.98 -5.21
C LEU A 87 -3.29 -2.47 -4.24
N ALA A 88 -3.96 -3.59 -4.52
CA ALA A 88 -4.90 -4.20 -3.59
C ALA A 88 -4.21 -4.77 -2.32
N PHE A 89 -2.91 -5.03 -2.38
CA PHE A 89 -2.13 -5.57 -1.26
C PHE A 89 -1.30 -4.52 -0.51
N GLY A 90 -0.98 -3.39 -1.14
CA GLY A 90 -0.18 -2.34 -0.51
C GLY A 90 0.25 -1.25 -1.48
N PRO A 91 1.06 -0.29 -1.02
CA PRO A 91 1.67 0.67 -1.91
C PRO A 91 2.65 -0.03 -2.85
N ALA A 92 2.78 0.49 -4.08
CA ALA A 92 3.64 -0.12 -5.07
C ALA A 92 4.46 0.91 -5.85
N HIS A 93 5.67 0.51 -6.21
CA HIS A 93 6.62 1.26 -7.01
C HIS A 93 6.19 1.29 -8.47
N LEU A 94 6.21 2.47 -9.07
CA LEU A 94 5.89 2.67 -10.48
C LEU A 94 7.07 2.25 -11.36
N ASP A 95 6.83 1.31 -12.26
CA ASP A 95 7.81 0.88 -13.26
C ASP A 95 8.31 2.06 -14.11
N GLY A 96 9.60 2.04 -14.41
CA GLY A 96 10.25 3.11 -15.17
C GLY A 96 10.73 4.29 -14.32
N SER A 97 10.33 4.40 -13.05
CA SER A 97 10.97 5.32 -12.10
C SER A 97 12.16 4.65 -11.41
N PRO A 98 13.15 5.42 -10.89
CA PRO A 98 14.23 4.88 -10.07
C PRO A 98 13.69 4.08 -8.87
N ALA A 99 14.42 3.07 -8.43
CA ALA A 99 14.03 2.29 -7.25
C ALA A 99 13.92 3.20 -6.00
N PRO A 100 13.02 2.91 -5.04
CA PRO A 100 12.89 3.68 -3.81
C PRO A 100 14.23 3.80 -3.07
N GLY A 101 14.66 5.03 -2.79
CA GLY A 101 15.94 5.34 -2.17
C GLY A 101 17.14 5.42 -3.12
N ALA A 102 16.97 5.17 -4.42
CA ALA A 102 18.01 5.38 -5.42
C ALA A 102 18.07 6.85 -5.89
N ALA A 103 19.16 7.22 -6.57
CA ALA A 103 19.29 8.54 -7.20
C ALA A 103 18.14 8.83 -8.16
N GLY A 104 17.64 10.07 -8.17
CA GLY A 104 16.53 10.52 -8.99
C GLY A 104 15.17 10.38 -8.31
N LEU A 105 14.07 10.57 -9.07
CA LEU A 105 12.71 10.58 -8.58
C LEU A 105 12.07 9.19 -8.64
N SER A 106 11.96 8.52 -7.49
CA SER A 106 11.16 7.32 -7.33
C SER A 106 9.69 7.66 -7.14
N VAL A 107 8.79 6.87 -7.74
CA VAL A 107 7.34 7.06 -7.61
C VAL A 107 6.73 5.84 -6.94
N VAL A 108 6.01 6.06 -5.84
CA VAL A 108 5.24 5.04 -5.13
C VAL A 108 3.78 5.44 -5.13
N SER A 109 2.94 4.53 -5.57
CA SER A 109 1.49 4.73 -5.63
C SER A 109 0.77 3.88 -4.60
N GLY A 110 -0.37 4.36 -4.10
CA GLY A 110 -1.22 3.61 -3.17
C GLY A 110 -2.68 4.05 -3.26
N HIS A 111 -3.58 3.18 -2.81
CA HIS A 111 -5.00 3.54 -2.72
C HIS A 111 -5.25 4.56 -1.62
N ARG A 112 -6.01 5.61 -1.91
CA ARG A 112 -6.36 6.69 -0.97
C ARG A 112 -7.15 6.22 0.25
N ASP A 113 -7.93 5.16 0.08
CA ASP A 113 -8.85 4.68 1.12
C ASP A 113 -8.19 3.66 2.07
N THR A 114 -7.01 3.17 1.72
CA THR A 114 -6.27 2.13 2.46
C THR A 114 -4.82 2.55 2.70
N SER A 115 -3.90 2.04 1.89
CA SER A 115 -2.45 2.19 2.10
C SER A 115 -1.99 3.65 2.14
N PHE A 116 -2.58 4.54 1.35
CA PHE A 116 -2.19 5.95 1.28
C PHE A 116 -3.22 6.92 1.86
N ARG A 117 -4.12 6.42 2.73
CA ARG A 117 -5.05 7.29 3.48
C ARG A 117 -4.32 8.34 4.32
N PHE A 118 -3.16 8.00 4.87
CA PHE A 118 -2.35 8.90 5.69
C PHE A 118 -1.89 10.16 4.95
N LEU A 119 -1.88 10.16 3.61
CA LEU A 119 -1.52 11.34 2.82
C LEU A 119 -2.52 12.50 2.97
N ALA A 120 -3.72 12.25 3.52
CA ALA A 120 -4.65 13.31 3.89
C ALA A 120 -4.12 14.20 5.03
N ASP A 121 -3.26 13.63 5.89
CA ASP A 121 -2.74 14.27 7.10
C ASP A 121 -1.29 14.73 6.96
N VAL A 122 -0.66 14.46 5.80
CA VAL A 122 0.72 14.87 5.51
C VAL A 122 0.79 16.35 5.22
N VAL A 123 1.83 16.99 5.74
CA VAL A 123 2.14 18.41 5.50
C VAL A 123 3.61 18.57 5.10
N PRO A 124 4.01 19.67 4.44
CA PRO A 124 5.42 20.00 4.24
C PRO A 124 6.17 19.99 5.57
N GLY A 125 7.35 19.36 5.61
CA GLY A 125 8.11 19.11 6.82
C GLY A 125 7.88 17.73 7.45
N THR A 126 6.87 16.97 7.03
CA THR A 126 6.67 15.59 7.50
C THR A 126 7.87 14.72 7.13
N ALA A 127 8.49 14.09 8.14
CA ALA A 127 9.59 13.16 7.93
C ALA A 127 9.08 11.75 7.60
N LEU A 128 9.79 11.08 6.70
CA LEU A 128 9.55 9.68 6.36
C LEU A 128 10.88 8.97 6.06
N ARG A 129 10.87 7.66 6.06
CA ARG A 129 12.05 6.84 5.81
C ARG A 129 11.74 5.73 4.82
N ILE A 130 12.71 5.43 3.97
CA ILE A 130 12.68 4.26 3.07
C ILE A 130 13.80 3.31 3.47
N GLN A 131 13.45 2.07 3.79
CA GLN A 131 14.44 0.99 3.83
C GLN A 131 14.53 0.37 2.45
N ARG A 132 15.74 0.27 1.93
CA ARG A 132 16.04 -0.34 0.63
C ARG A 132 16.21 -1.85 0.78
N ALA A 133 16.15 -2.56 -0.33
CA ALA A 133 16.33 -4.02 -0.37
C ALA A 133 17.73 -4.48 0.10
N ASP A 134 18.73 -3.60 0.09
CA ASP A 134 20.06 -3.86 0.65
C ASP A 134 20.14 -3.66 2.18
N GLY A 135 19.01 -3.30 2.82
CA GLY A 135 18.89 -3.05 4.25
C GLY A 135 19.23 -1.62 4.67
N THR A 136 19.78 -0.79 3.79
CA THR A 136 20.12 0.60 4.10
C THR A 136 18.87 1.49 4.19
N TRP A 137 18.97 2.57 4.96
CA TRP A 137 17.90 3.53 5.15
C TRP A 137 18.22 4.85 4.45
N VAL A 138 17.20 5.46 3.88
CA VAL A 138 17.24 6.83 3.36
C VAL A 138 16.15 7.62 4.05
N ASP A 139 16.53 8.71 4.69
CA ASP A 139 15.62 9.63 5.36
C ASP A 139 15.16 10.72 4.39
N TYR A 140 13.87 11.06 4.45
CA TYR A 140 13.23 12.03 3.57
C TYR A 140 12.40 13.03 4.37
N VAL A 141 12.20 14.20 3.78
CA VAL A 141 11.24 15.20 4.27
C VAL A 141 10.34 15.62 3.13
N ILE A 142 9.02 15.62 3.35
CA ILE A 142 8.05 16.18 2.40
C ILE A 142 8.34 17.67 2.21
N ARG A 143 8.52 18.08 0.95
CA ARG A 143 8.75 19.48 0.57
C ARG A 143 7.50 20.13 0.04
N ASP A 144 6.83 19.43 -0.88
CA ASP A 144 5.67 19.97 -1.58
C ASP A 144 4.55 18.95 -1.70
N ILE A 145 3.32 19.46 -1.77
CA ILE A 145 2.12 18.64 -1.97
C ILE A 145 1.28 19.31 -3.05
N HIS A 146 1.03 18.59 -4.14
CA HIS A 146 0.29 19.10 -5.29
C HIS A 146 -0.90 18.20 -5.62
N VAL A 147 -1.97 18.81 -6.15
CA VAL A 147 -3.04 18.07 -6.81
C VAL A 147 -2.89 18.29 -8.31
N VAL A 148 -2.75 17.18 -9.05
CA VAL A 148 -2.52 17.20 -10.50
C VAL A 148 -3.57 16.39 -11.23
N ASP A 149 -3.81 16.72 -12.49
CA ASP A 149 -4.63 15.91 -13.39
C ASP A 149 -3.74 14.84 -14.07
N ALA A 150 -3.97 13.57 -13.77
CA ALA A 150 -3.17 12.45 -14.28
C ALA A 150 -3.23 12.30 -15.83
N ARG A 151 -4.21 12.93 -16.50
CA ARG A 151 -4.31 12.91 -17.97
C ARG A 151 -3.29 13.83 -18.63
N THR A 152 -2.87 14.88 -17.94
CA THR A 152 -2.00 15.94 -18.49
C THR A 152 -0.67 16.07 -17.74
N ALA A 153 -0.64 15.70 -16.46
CA ALA A 153 0.57 15.77 -15.65
C ALA A 153 1.69 14.88 -16.20
N ARG A 154 2.91 15.38 -16.08
CA ARG A 154 4.14 14.62 -16.38
C ARG A 154 5.06 14.71 -15.17
N LEU A 155 5.53 13.58 -14.71
CA LEU A 155 6.61 13.52 -13.71
C LEU A 155 7.93 13.36 -14.47
N PRO A 156 8.94 14.19 -14.19
CA PRO A 156 10.25 14.03 -14.78
C PRO A 156 10.94 12.82 -14.11
N LEU A 157 10.77 11.63 -14.67
CA LEU A 157 11.40 10.40 -14.18
C LEU A 157 12.89 10.40 -14.55
N VAL A 158 13.65 11.35 -14.00
CA VAL A 158 15.07 11.49 -14.28
C VAL A 158 15.86 10.73 -13.22
N GLY A 159 16.71 9.80 -13.66
CA GLY A 159 17.56 8.99 -12.78
C GLY A 159 18.83 9.70 -12.25
N ASN A 160 18.95 11.02 -12.42
CA ASN A 160 20.10 11.81 -12.03
C ASN A 160 19.76 12.77 -10.91
N GLY A 161 20.65 12.97 -9.97
CA GLY A 161 20.47 13.87 -8.81
C GLY A 161 20.24 13.12 -7.50
N PRO A 162 20.05 13.86 -6.39
CA PRO A 162 19.80 13.25 -5.08
C PRO A 162 18.52 12.40 -5.10
N PRO A 163 18.40 11.44 -4.18
CA PRO A 163 17.17 10.66 -4.07
C PRO A 163 15.96 11.55 -3.75
N GLN A 164 14.92 11.40 -4.56
CA GLN A 164 13.62 12.04 -4.39
C GLN A 164 12.53 10.97 -4.40
N LEU A 165 11.42 11.24 -3.73
CA LEU A 165 10.30 10.32 -3.63
C LEU A 165 8.98 11.07 -3.87
N ALA A 166 8.18 10.58 -4.82
CA ALA A 166 6.81 11.00 -5.02
C ALA A 166 5.86 9.93 -4.48
N LEU A 167 5.09 10.27 -3.44
CA LEU A 167 3.97 9.46 -2.97
C LEU A 167 2.70 9.94 -3.67
N THR A 168 2.02 9.06 -4.41
CA THR A 168 0.87 9.45 -5.22
C THR A 168 -0.37 8.62 -4.92
N THR A 169 -1.52 9.27 -4.81
CA THR A 169 -2.81 8.64 -4.60
C THR A 169 -3.94 9.35 -5.33
N CYS A 170 -5.12 8.74 -5.38
CA CYS A 170 -6.32 9.37 -5.92
C CYS A 170 -6.78 10.55 -5.05
N TYR A 171 -7.36 11.57 -5.68
CA TYR A 171 -7.90 12.77 -5.02
C TYR A 171 -9.27 13.12 -5.61
N PRO A 172 -10.20 13.74 -4.83
CA PRO A 172 -10.12 14.05 -3.41
C PRO A 172 -10.35 12.82 -2.51
N PHE A 173 -9.98 12.93 -1.21
CA PHE A 173 -10.08 11.83 -0.24
C PHE A 173 -11.51 11.47 0.13
N ASP A 174 -12.45 12.40 0.01
CA ASP A 174 -13.88 12.25 0.31
C ASP A 174 -14.73 11.86 -0.92
N ALA A 175 -14.11 11.64 -2.09
CA ALA A 175 -14.86 11.29 -3.29
C ALA A 175 -15.58 9.94 -3.15
N VAL A 176 -16.89 9.96 -3.29
CA VAL A 176 -17.74 8.75 -3.24
C VAL A 176 -17.54 7.87 -4.47
N MET A 177 -17.31 8.49 -5.63
CA MET A 177 -17.08 7.77 -6.90
C MET A 177 -15.59 7.53 -7.15
N PRO A 178 -15.17 6.29 -7.44
CA PRO A 178 -13.80 6.00 -7.85
C PRO A 178 -13.52 6.48 -9.28
N GLY A 179 -12.24 6.57 -9.66
CA GLY A 179 -11.84 6.76 -11.08
C GLY A 179 -11.70 8.21 -11.54
N GLY A 180 -11.79 9.21 -10.66
CA GLY A 180 -11.47 10.60 -11.01
C GLY A 180 -10.03 10.77 -11.52
N PRO A 181 -9.75 11.80 -12.36
CA PRO A 181 -8.43 12.00 -12.95
C PRO A 181 -7.43 12.64 -11.98
N LEU A 182 -7.90 13.24 -10.89
CA LEU A 182 -7.05 13.96 -9.96
C LEU A 182 -6.20 13.02 -9.09
N ARG A 183 -4.96 13.40 -8.89
CA ARG A 183 -4.01 12.73 -8.01
C ARG A 183 -3.40 13.74 -7.05
N LEU A 184 -3.33 13.37 -5.77
CA LEU A 184 -2.43 14.04 -4.84
C LEU A 184 -1.04 13.44 -5.02
N VAL A 185 -0.04 14.32 -5.11
CA VAL A 185 1.38 13.99 -5.20
C VAL A 185 2.10 14.72 -4.07
N ALA A 186 2.64 13.95 -3.13
CA ALA A 186 3.53 14.48 -2.09
C ALA A 186 4.98 14.20 -2.49
N LEU A 187 5.75 15.27 -2.68
CA LEU A 187 7.15 15.23 -3.08
C LEU A 187 8.04 15.31 -1.85
N ALA A 188 8.94 14.35 -1.70
CA ALA A 188 9.91 14.29 -0.63
C ALA A 188 11.34 14.28 -1.19
N GLU A 189 12.25 14.93 -0.47
CA GLU A 189 13.67 14.96 -0.77
C GLU A 189 14.46 14.26 0.32
N ALA A 190 15.49 13.52 -0.07
CA ALA A 190 16.40 12.91 0.87
C ALA A 190 17.11 13.99 1.69
N VAL A 191 17.28 13.69 2.97
CA VAL A 191 18.06 14.51 3.90
C VAL A 191 19.31 13.76 4.34
N PRO A 192 20.42 14.49 4.64
CA PRO A 192 21.66 13.86 5.08
C PRO A 192 21.51 13.03 6.34
#